data_14d08414520b3d3b167cd400cbc2a8de
#
_entry.id   14d08414520b3d3b167cd400cbc2a8de
#
_cell.length_a   1.000
_cell.length_b   1.000
_cell.length_c   1.000
_cell.angle_alpha   90.00
_cell.angle_beta   90.00
_cell.angle_gamma   90.00
#
_symmetry.space_group_name_H-M   'P 1'
#
loop_
_entity.id
_entity.type
_entity.pdbx_description
1 polymer ?
#
loop_
_entity_poly.entity_id
_entity_poly.type
_entity_poly.pdbx_seq_one_letter_code
_entity_poly.pdbx_strand_id
1 'polypeptide(L)'
;MGKQKADYLLRSDHIFTSTVENPFAGYVAVSGQNILAVGTDDGSDWIDEQTEVLELGDQLVTPGFIDVHTFFTGYAIFHIGIDMSGITSQEEFLQKIKEQVEKEKEPSTVFGHGWNPNGFETEGLEEKLNEAYSDRAVIVFAADRSTCMMNRKAEEAYGFNPKECYPEAYHKIMPEYLNDRDFIEPEFKDYMKLMNSRGVTTVKEMGFDDFYGFDSFLKEKEEKKELSLRTFFMSQPVGEGINIEHGKRMREKFQGDFVRFSGYNRMTDGTVASTKGDLLEPYEGTNMHCSIQVDYPMIEKEVQLADENGFRYSLHAQGDGAVHKVAGIFDKCQKKDGKLVNRHAVTDMEFSNPADLKKMGEIGVTGEIYFQIMSLDPADDVKKSIEETIGTERGKYFWNRRGMLDGGMTLSGATDLPLMI
;
A
#
# COMPACT_ATOMS: atom_id res chain seq x y z
N MET A 1 -6.75 44.27 -10.78
CA MET A 1 -7.31 43.12 -10.02
C MET A 1 -6.51 43.01 -8.74
N GLY A 2 -7.14 43.03 -7.56
CA GLY A 2 -6.44 42.81 -6.29
C GLY A 2 -5.81 41.42 -6.25
N LYS A 3 -4.68 41.27 -5.55
CA LYS A 3 -4.09 39.94 -5.28
C LYS A 3 -5.13 39.06 -4.58
N GLN A 4 -5.22 37.78 -4.95
CA GLN A 4 -6.02 36.80 -4.22
C GLN A 4 -5.51 36.74 -2.77
N LYS A 5 -6.43 36.72 -1.81
CA LYS A 5 -6.10 36.59 -0.39
C LYS A 5 -6.11 35.13 0.02
N ALA A 6 -5.45 34.83 1.12
CA ALA A 6 -5.37 33.47 1.65
C ALA A 6 -6.58 33.16 2.54
N ASP A 7 -7.01 31.90 2.54
CA ASP A 7 -7.95 31.40 3.55
C ASP A 7 -7.21 31.14 4.87
N TYR A 8 -5.97 30.64 4.77
CA TYR A 8 -5.08 30.39 5.91
C TYR A 8 -3.70 30.98 5.67
N LEU A 9 -3.14 31.61 6.71
CA LEU A 9 -1.74 32.01 6.76
C LEU A 9 -1.06 31.31 7.94
N LEU A 10 -0.14 30.40 7.68
CA LEU A 10 0.65 29.73 8.69
C LEU A 10 1.96 30.50 8.89
N ARG A 11 2.28 30.91 10.11
CA ARG A 11 3.57 31.47 10.47
C ARG A 11 4.34 30.54 11.39
N SER A 12 5.60 30.33 11.09
CA SER A 12 6.47 29.47 11.88
C SER A 12 7.93 29.92 11.79
N ASP A 13 8.70 29.64 12.86
CA ASP A 13 10.15 29.81 12.87
C ASP A 13 10.87 28.70 12.07
N HIS A 14 10.15 27.65 11.67
CA HIS A 14 10.70 26.47 11.00
C HIS A 14 9.80 25.98 9.84
N ILE A 15 9.96 26.61 8.66
CA ILE A 15 9.27 26.18 7.43
C ILE A 15 10.26 25.43 6.54
N PHE A 16 9.95 24.16 6.24
CA PHE A 16 10.72 23.31 5.34
C PHE A 16 9.92 23.04 4.06
N THR A 17 10.39 23.56 2.93
CA THR A 17 9.69 23.48 1.64
C THR A 17 10.15 22.33 0.76
N SER A 18 11.13 21.55 1.19
CA SER A 18 11.86 20.53 0.38
C SER A 18 12.61 21.08 -0.83
N THR A 19 12.64 22.41 -1.00
CA THR A 19 13.41 23.07 -2.07
C THR A 19 14.70 23.72 -1.55
N VAL A 20 14.87 23.72 -0.23
CA VAL A 20 16.03 24.24 0.50
C VAL A 20 16.51 23.20 1.51
N GLU A 21 17.79 23.26 1.87
CA GLU A 21 18.40 22.29 2.75
C GLU A 21 17.95 22.43 4.21
N ASN A 22 17.75 23.66 4.68
CA ASN A 22 17.38 23.95 6.06
C ASN A 22 16.04 24.67 6.17
N PRO A 23 15.26 24.43 7.24
CA PRO A 23 14.07 25.23 7.55
C PRO A 23 14.41 26.69 7.76
N PHE A 24 13.43 27.58 7.51
CA PHE A 24 13.55 29.03 7.71
C PHE A 24 12.31 29.59 8.40
N ALA A 25 12.46 30.74 9.06
CA ALA A 25 11.34 31.49 9.62
C ALA A 25 10.56 32.23 8.53
N GLY A 26 9.22 32.22 8.59
CA GLY A 26 8.41 32.87 7.57
C GLY A 26 6.94 32.46 7.59
N TYR A 27 6.32 32.42 6.42
CA TYR A 27 4.92 32.06 6.28
C TYR A 27 4.64 31.13 5.09
N VAL A 28 3.48 30.45 5.18
CA VAL A 28 2.84 29.75 4.07
C VAL A 28 1.41 30.28 3.93
N ALA A 29 1.07 30.87 2.78
CA ALA A 29 -0.27 31.34 2.45
C ALA A 29 -1.01 30.29 1.62
N VAL A 30 -2.21 29.89 2.03
CA VAL A 30 -3.01 28.83 1.41
C VAL A 30 -4.39 29.36 1.06
N SER A 31 -4.91 29.01 -0.12
CA SER A 31 -6.31 29.23 -0.47
C SER A 31 -6.87 28.01 -1.21
N GLY A 32 -7.97 27.48 -0.70
CA GLY A 32 -8.56 26.22 -1.14
C GLY A 32 -7.55 25.08 -1.06
N GLN A 33 -7.21 24.50 -2.19
CA GLN A 33 -6.26 23.38 -2.30
C GLN A 33 -4.84 23.81 -2.75
N ASN A 34 -4.56 25.13 -2.80
CA ASN A 34 -3.33 25.65 -3.37
C ASN A 34 -2.51 26.47 -2.35
N ILE A 35 -1.21 26.28 -2.38
CA ILE A 35 -0.27 27.20 -1.74
C ILE A 35 -0.14 28.41 -2.66
N LEU A 36 -0.54 29.59 -2.19
CA LEU A 36 -0.45 30.85 -2.94
C LEU A 36 0.95 31.43 -2.90
N ALA A 37 1.59 31.35 -1.75
CA ALA A 37 2.92 31.88 -1.51
C ALA A 37 3.60 31.23 -0.32
N VAL A 38 4.93 31.26 -0.35
CA VAL A 38 5.81 31.02 0.78
C VAL A 38 6.83 32.18 0.82
N GLY A 39 7.08 32.73 1.97
CA GLY A 39 7.99 33.87 2.13
C GLY A 39 8.62 33.94 3.51
N THR A 40 9.60 34.85 3.62
CA THR A 40 10.36 35.09 4.86
C THR A 40 9.95 36.38 5.60
N ASP A 41 9.01 37.15 5.02
CA ASP A 41 8.38 38.31 5.66
C ASP A 41 7.19 37.88 6.53
N ASP A 42 6.36 38.83 6.96
CA ASP A 42 5.20 38.55 7.82
C ASP A 42 3.94 38.06 7.07
N GLY A 43 3.98 38.00 5.72
CA GLY A 43 2.87 37.55 4.90
C GLY A 43 1.65 38.46 4.90
N SER A 44 1.74 39.70 5.41
CA SER A 44 0.60 40.64 5.55
C SER A 44 -0.08 40.95 4.21
N ASP A 45 0.63 40.87 3.11
CA ASP A 45 0.09 41.03 1.76
C ASP A 45 -0.99 39.98 1.39
N TRP A 46 -1.04 38.86 2.06
CA TRP A 46 -1.95 37.74 1.80
C TRP A 46 -3.17 37.73 2.73
N ILE A 47 -3.22 38.61 3.72
CA ILE A 47 -4.27 38.66 4.76
C ILE A 47 -5.39 39.62 4.36
N ASP A 48 -6.65 39.24 4.66
CA ASP A 48 -7.82 40.07 4.75
C ASP A 48 -8.65 39.73 5.99
N GLU A 49 -9.87 40.27 6.09
CA GLU A 49 -10.77 40.05 7.24
C GLU A 49 -11.25 38.60 7.40
N GLN A 50 -11.10 37.75 6.35
CA GLN A 50 -11.55 36.34 6.33
C GLN A 50 -10.39 35.37 6.52
N THR A 51 -9.15 35.85 6.43
CA THR A 51 -7.95 34.99 6.54
C THR A 51 -7.74 34.53 7.98
N GLU A 52 -7.71 33.24 8.21
CA GLU A 52 -7.31 32.65 9.49
C GLU A 52 -5.77 32.62 9.60
N VAL A 53 -5.22 33.29 10.61
CA VAL A 53 -3.77 33.32 10.85
C VAL A 53 -3.43 32.34 11.96
N LEU A 54 -2.57 31.37 11.64
CA LEU A 54 -2.06 30.35 12.55
C LEU A 54 -0.62 30.68 12.96
N GLU A 55 -0.42 31.13 14.19
CA GLU A 55 0.90 31.40 14.77
C GLU A 55 1.44 30.11 15.40
N LEU A 56 2.36 29.45 14.73
CA LEU A 56 2.86 28.12 15.09
C LEU A 56 4.18 28.14 15.89
N GLY A 57 4.85 29.31 15.96
CA GLY A 57 6.10 29.49 16.71
C GLY A 57 7.17 28.47 16.28
N ASP A 58 7.70 27.72 17.24
CA ASP A 58 8.76 26.72 17.02
C ASP A 58 8.29 25.43 16.32
N GLN A 59 7.01 25.31 15.92
CA GLN A 59 6.51 24.11 15.24
C GLN A 59 7.02 24.06 13.81
N LEU A 60 7.52 22.88 13.40
CA LEU A 60 7.97 22.64 12.05
C LEU A 60 6.78 22.53 11.07
N VAL A 61 6.77 23.34 10.04
CA VAL A 61 5.84 23.27 8.91
C VAL A 61 6.50 22.59 7.73
N THR A 62 5.94 21.50 7.25
CA THR A 62 6.45 20.73 6.10
C THR A 62 5.34 20.46 5.10
N PRO A 63 5.67 20.13 3.83
CA PRO A 63 4.72 19.43 2.97
C PRO A 63 4.23 18.14 3.64
N GLY A 64 2.95 17.80 3.48
CA GLY A 64 2.43 16.52 3.96
C GLY A 64 3.12 15.34 3.27
N PHE A 65 3.32 14.25 4.00
CA PHE A 65 3.90 13.04 3.43
C PHE A 65 2.95 12.37 2.44
N ILE A 66 3.55 11.71 1.46
CA ILE A 66 2.84 10.92 0.45
C ILE A 66 3.30 9.46 0.62
N ASP A 67 2.37 8.58 0.94
CA ASP A 67 2.60 7.14 0.96
C ASP A 67 2.14 6.55 -0.37
N VAL A 68 3.08 6.02 -1.14
CA VAL A 68 2.78 5.62 -2.52
C VAL A 68 2.40 4.14 -2.67
N HIS A 69 2.27 3.41 -1.56
CA HIS A 69 1.89 2.01 -1.59
C HIS A 69 1.20 1.58 -0.30
N THR A 70 -0.12 1.59 -0.33
CA THR A 70 -0.96 1.24 0.83
C THR A 70 -2.14 0.39 0.40
N PHE A 71 -2.70 -0.38 1.35
CA PHE A 71 -3.89 -1.18 1.17
C PHE A 71 -4.91 -0.88 2.28
N PHE A 72 -5.79 0.08 2.07
CA PHE A 72 -6.90 0.32 2.99
C PHE A 72 -7.75 -0.95 3.18
N THR A 73 -8.02 -1.66 2.09
CA THR A 73 -8.77 -2.92 2.14
C THR A 73 -8.05 -3.97 2.98
N GLY A 74 -6.72 -4.04 2.88
CA GLY A 74 -5.89 -4.87 3.75
C GLY A 74 -5.89 -4.42 5.20
N TYR A 75 -5.93 -3.11 5.47
CA TYR A 75 -6.12 -2.57 6.82
C TYR A 75 -7.48 -2.96 7.40
N ALA A 76 -8.55 -2.79 6.64
CA ALA A 76 -9.92 -3.04 7.09
C ALA A 76 -10.21 -4.53 7.35
N ILE A 77 -9.64 -5.46 6.57
CA ILE A 77 -9.89 -6.90 6.74
C ILE A 77 -9.45 -7.41 8.13
N PHE A 78 -8.42 -6.80 8.71
CA PHE A 78 -7.94 -7.15 10.05
C PHE A 78 -8.76 -6.53 11.19
N HIS A 79 -9.88 -5.85 10.87
CA HIS A 79 -10.84 -5.35 11.84
C HIS A 79 -12.22 -5.99 11.69
N ILE A 80 -12.35 -6.98 10.80
CA ILE A 80 -13.62 -7.69 10.59
C ILE A 80 -13.92 -8.58 11.79
N GLY A 81 -15.14 -8.47 12.33
CA GLY A 81 -15.68 -9.34 13.37
C GLY A 81 -15.17 -9.03 14.78
N ILE A 82 -14.90 -10.07 15.54
CA ILE A 82 -14.59 -9.97 16.98
C ILE A 82 -13.11 -9.60 17.18
N ASP A 83 -12.85 -8.61 18.02
CA ASP A 83 -11.48 -8.37 18.49
C ASP A 83 -11.05 -9.49 19.45
N MET A 84 -10.06 -10.27 19.02
CA MET A 84 -9.48 -11.40 19.75
C MET A 84 -8.11 -11.05 20.35
N SER A 85 -7.72 -9.79 20.35
CA SER A 85 -6.46 -9.33 20.94
C SER A 85 -6.45 -9.59 22.46
N GLY A 86 -5.28 -9.93 22.98
CA GLY A 86 -5.09 -10.19 24.40
C GLY A 86 -5.63 -11.52 24.92
N ILE A 87 -6.16 -12.40 24.08
CA ILE A 87 -6.55 -13.77 24.47
C ILE A 87 -5.31 -14.59 24.77
N THR A 88 -5.36 -15.34 25.89
CA THR A 88 -4.25 -16.11 26.44
C THR A 88 -4.54 -17.60 26.61
N SER A 89 -5.75 -18.06 26.26
CA SER A 89 -6.13 -19.47 26.34
C SER A 89 -7.15 -19.89 25.29
N GLN A 90 -7.24 -21.21 25.01
CA GLN A 90 -8.27 -21.77 24.14
C GLN A 90 -9.69 -21.56 24.70
N GLU A 91 -9.83 -21.59 26.02
CA GLU A 91 -11.11 -21.38 26.69
C GLU A 91 -11.64 -19.97 26.45
N GLU A 92 -10.79 -18.96 26.59
CA GLU A 92 -11.13 -17.56 26.27
C GLU A 92 -11.47 -17.38 24.81
N PHE A 93 -10.70 -18.02 23.92
CA PHE A 93 -10.92 -17.99 22.47
C PHE A 93 -12.31 -18.54 22.11
N LEU A 94 -12.64 -19.74 22.57
CA LEU A 94 -13.92 -20.36 22.32
C LEU A 94 -15.09 -19.62 23.00
N GLN A 95 -14.86 -19.06 24.18
CA GLN A 95 -15.88 -18.28 24.90
C GLN A 95 -16.27 -17.01 24.13
N LYS A 96 -15.30 -16.27 23.60
CA LYS A 96 -15.59 -15.06 22.77
C LYS A 96 -16.38 -15.40 21.50
N ILE A 97 -16.04 -16.50 20.82
CA ILE A 97 -16.81 -16.96 19.65
C ILE A 97 -18.23 -17.31 20.06
N LYS A 98 -18.40 -18.04 21.15
CA LYS A 98 -19.73 -18.40 21.67
C LYS A 98 -20.57 -17.18 21.98
N GLU A 99 -20.01 -16.17 22.64
CA GLU A 99 -20.70 -14.93 22.98
C GLU A 99 -21.16 -14.16 21.73
N GLN A 100 -20.38 -14.23 20.64
CA GLN A 100 -20.76 -13.62 19.37
C GLN A 100 -21.90 -14.39 18.72
N VAL A 101 -21.78 -15.70 18.63
CA VAL A 101 -22.82 -16.58 18.07
C VAL A 101 -24.16 -16.40 18.79
N GLU A 102 -24.15 -16.26 20.13
CA GLU A 102 -25.36 -16.03 20.93
C GLU A 102 -26.01 -14.64 20.67
N LYS A 103 -25.28 -13.67 20.19
CA LYS A 103 -25.80 -12.33 19.84
C LYS A 103 -26.43 -12.28 18.45
N GLU A 104 -26.02 -13.17 17.54
CA GLU A 104 -26.49 -13.19 16.17
C GLU A 104 -27.86 -13.85 16.05
N LYS A 105 -28.76 -13.22 15.30
CA LYS A 105 -30.13 -13.71 15.07
C LYS A 105 -30.22 -14.75 13.97
N GLU A 106 -29.36 -14.64 12.97
CA GLU A 106 -29.31 -15.54 11.81
C GLU A 106 -27.92 -16.19 11.72
N PRO A 107 -27.83 -17.44 11.23
CA PRO A 107 -26.53 -18.08 11.01
C PRO A 107 -25.73 -17.34 9.92
N SER A 108 -24.63 -16.70 10.34
CA SER A 108 -23.68 -16.04 9.47
C SER A 108 -22.27 -16.58 9.75
N THR A 109 -21.31 -16.29 8.89
CA THR A 109 -19.91 -16.58 9.21
C THR A 109 -19.47 -15.75 10.40
N VAL A 110 -18.85 -16.38 11.38
CA VAL A 110 -18.24 -15.69 12.51
C VAL A 110 -16.82 -15.31 12.14
N PHE A 111 -16.58 -14.00 12.07
CA PHE A 111 -15.25 -13.47 11.85
C PHE A 111 -14.64 -12.93 13.15
N GLY A 112 -13.32 -13.06 13.27
CA GLY A 112 -12.54 -12.43 14.32
C GLY A 112 -11.17 -12.03 13.81
N HIS A 113 -10.46 -11.19 14.56
CA HIS A 113 -9.14 -10.67 14.22
C HIS A 113 -8.26 -10.49 15.45
N GLY A 114 -6.95 -10.37 15.24
CA GLY A 114 -6.00 -9.90 16.25
C GLY A 114 -5.54 -10.93 17.27
N TRP A 115 -5.88 -12.21 17.12
CA TRP A 115 -5.36 -13.24 18.02
C TRP A 115 -3.86 -13.51 17.79
N ASN A 116 -3.11 -13.78 18.87
CA ASN A 116 -1.70 -14.14 18.76
C ASN A 116 -1.55 -15.65 18.60
N PRO A 117 -1.09 -16.17 17.44
CA PRO A 117 -0.93 -17.61 17.23
C PRO A 117 0.11 -18.27 18.15
N ASN A 118 1.00 -17.47 18.73
CA ASN A 118 2.00 -17.91 19.71
C ASN A 118 1.62 -17.57 21.16
N GLY A 119 0.44 -17.02 21.40
CA GLY A 119 -0.01 -16.56 22.72
C GLY A 119 -0.45 -17.69 23.65
N PHE A 120 -0.84 -18.82 23.09
CA PHE A 120 -1.26 -20.04 23.83
C PHE A 120 -1.15 -21.26 22.91
N GLU A 121 -1.23 -22.46 23.51
CA GLU A 121 -1.23 -23.73 22.78
C GLU A 121 -2.50 -23.88 21.93
N THR A 122 -2.35 -24.09 20.61
CA THR A 122 -3.47 -24.17 19.65
C THR A 122 -3.82 -25.61 19.23
N GLU A 123 -3.08 -26.63 19.70
CA GLU A 123 -3.37 -28.03 19.39
C GLU A 123 -4.80 -28.41 19.79
N GLY A 124 -5.53 -28.99 18.86
CA GLY A 124 -6.93 -29.41 19.06
C GLY A 124 -7.96 -28.26 19.04
N LEU A 125 -7.56 -27.01 18.80
CA LEU A 125 -8.51 -25.89 18.75
C LEU A 125 -9.44 -25.97 17.53
N GLU A 126 -8.91 -26.36 16.39
CA GLU A 126 -9.70 -26.57 15.17
C GLU A 126 -10.77 -27.66 15.38
N GLU A 127 -10.42 -28.80 15.99
CA GLU A 127 -11.35 -29.88 16.29
C GLU A 127 -12.47 -29.38 17.20
N LYS A 128 -12.16 -28.62 18.24
CA LYS A 128 -13.17 -28.02 19.13
C LYS A 128 -14.10 -27.06 18.38
N LEU A 129 -13.58 -26.27 17.45
CA LEU A 129 -14.39 -25.41 16.59
C LEU A 129 -15.30 -26.24 15.66
N ASN A 130 -14.76 -27.31 15.07
CA ASN A 130 -15.53 -28.24 14.24
C ASN A 130 -16.67 -28.93 14.98
N GLU A 131 -16.44 -29.31 16.24
CA GLU A 131 -17.46 -29.92 17.10
C GLU A 131 -18.55 -28.93 17.53
N ALA A 132 -18.13 -27.70 17.91
CA ALA A 132 -19.05 -26.69 18.39
C ALA A 132 -19.85 -25.98 17.26
N TYR A 133 -19.29 -25.87 16.07
CA TYR A 133 -19.84 -25.08 14.96
C TYR A 133 -19.79 -25.84 13.62
N SER A 134 -20.37 -27.04 13.58
CA SER A 134 -20.38 -27.91 12.39
C SER A 134 -21.19 -27.37 11.22
N ASP A 135 -22.15 -26.49 11.47
CA ASP A 135 -23.08 -25.88 10.51
C ASP A 135 -22.75 -24.40 10.19
N ARG A 136 -21.78 -23.83 10.89
CA ARG A 136 -21.43 -22.41 10.78
C ARG A 136 -19.93 -22.22 10.51
N ALA A 137 -19.59 -21.37 9.56
CA ALA A 137 -18.20 -21.00 9.29
C ALA A 137 -17.66 -20.09 10.41
N VAL A 138 -16.42 -20.36 10.86
CA VAL A 138 -15.66 -19.55 11.81
C VAL A 138 -14.28 -19.28 11.24
N ILE A 139 -13.92 -18.00 11.15
CA ILE A 139 -12.60 -17.54 10.67
C ILE A 139 -12.08 -16.48 11.64
N VAL A 140 -10.90 -16.70 12.20
CA VAL A 140 -10.23 -15.73 13.06
C VAL A 140 -8.85 -15.41 12.49
N PHE A 141 -8.66 -14.18 12.01
CA PHE A 141 -7.39 -13.71 11.49
C PHE A 141 -6.40 -13.45 12.61
N ALA A 142 -5.18 -13.95 12.43
CA ALA A 142 -4.13 -13.76 13.41
C ALA A 142 -3.54 -12.33 13.36
N ALA A 143 -2.91 -11.91 14.44
CA ALA A 143 -2.21 -10.64 14.55
C ALA A 143 -0.97 -10.54 13.63
N ASP A 144 -0.46 -11.69 13.14
CA ASP A 144 0.64 -11.76 12.16
C ASP A 144 0.23 -11.31 10.74
N ARG A 145 -1.09 -11.14 10.52
CA ARG A 145 -1.70 -10.67 9.26
C ARG A 145 -1.45 -11.58 8.05
N SER A 146 -1.04 -12.80 8.27
CA SER A 146 -0.79 -13.80 7.22
C SER A 146 -1.55 -15.09 7.43
N THR A 147 -1.83 -15.44 8.69
CA THR A 147 -2.46 -16.70 9.06
C THR A 147 -3.86 -16.49 9.67
N CYS A 148 -4.66 -17.55 9.71
CA CYS A 148 -5.95 -17.55 10.39
C CYS A 148 -6.25 -18.93 11.01
N MET A 149 -7.15 -18.93 12.01
CA MET A 149 -7.80 -20.14 12.50
C MET A 149 -9.13 -20.29 11.75
N MET A 150 -9.37 -21.46 11.17
CA MET A 150 -10.61 -21.80 10.46
C MET A 150 -11.14 -23.12 10.96
N ASN A 151 -12.48 -23.26 10.99
CA ASN A 151 -13.10 -24.56 11.09
C ASN A 151 -13.37 -25.15 9.70
N ARG A 152 -13.68 -26.44 9.62
CA ARG A 152 -13.97 -27.17 8.36
C ARG A 152 -15.06 -26.48 7.53
N LYS A 153 -16.09 -25.94 8.19
CA LYS A 153 -17.18 -25.24 7.50
C LYS A 153 -16.71 -23.96 6.81
N ALA A 154 -15.76 -23.25 7.40
CA ALA A 154 -15.13 -22.09 6.78
C ALA A 154 -14.21 -22.48 5.61
N GLU A 155 -13.45 -23.57 5.75
CA GLU A 155 -12.62 -24.08 4.65
C GLU A 155 -13.49 -24.48 3.44
N GLU A 156 -14.62 -25.16 3.68
CA GLU A 156 -15.59 -25.50 2.63
C GLU A 156 -16.20 -24.28 1.96
N ALA A 157 -16.54 -23.25 2.73
CA ALA A 157 -17.22 -22.05 2.23
C ALA A 157 -16.28 -21.11 1.48
N TYR A 158 -15.05 -20.91 1.95
CA TYR A 158 -14.11 -19.90 1.42
C TYR A 158 -12.93 -20.52 0.68
N GLY A 159 -12.49 -21.73 1.04
CA GLY A 159 -11.45 -22.48 0.33
C GLY A 159 -10.08 -21.85 0.38
N PHE A 160 -9.72 -21.05 1.41
CA PHE A 160 -8.36 -20.57 1.55
C PHE A 160 -7.47 -21.46 2.41
N ASN A 161 -6.15 -21.27 2.24
CA ASN A 161 -5.15 -21.88 3.09
C ASN A 161 -5.01 -21.09 4.40
N PRO A 162 -5.28 -21.66 5.58
CA PRO A 162 -5.14 -20.96 6.85
C PRO A 162 -3.73 -20.45 7.16
N LYS A 163 -2.70 -21.05 6.55
CA LYS A 163 -1.29 -20.67 6.74
C LYS A 163 -0.84 -19.53 5.84
N GLU A 164 -1.64 -19.17 4.84
CA GLU A 164 -1.35 -18.10 3.87
C GLU A 164 -2.69 -17.51 3.38
N CYS A 165 -3.51 -17.01 4.30
CA CYS A 165 -4.89 -16.65 4.00
C CYS A 165 -5.07 -15.22 3.46
N TYR A 166 -4.11 -14.31 3.67
CA TYR A 166 -4.29 -12.89 3.39
C TYR A 166 -4.71 -12.58 1.94
N PRO A 167 -4.01 -13.06 0.89
CA PRO A 167 -4.39 -12.70 -0.47
C PRO A 167 -5.78 -13.19 -0.87
N GLU A 168 -6.15 -14.38 -0.42
CA GLU A 168 -7.43 -15.00 -0.75
C GLU A 168 -8.59 -14.39 0.02
N ALA A 169 -8.37 -14.10 1.30
CA ALA A 169 -9.36 -13.41 2.14
C ALA A 169 -9.70 -12.03 1.57
N TYR A 170 -8.70 -11.30 1.10
CA TYR A 170 -8.84 -10.02 0.42
C TYR A 170 -9.83 -10.11 -0.75
N HIS A 171 -9.71 -11.12 -1.62
CA HIS A 171 -10.59 -11.27 -2.79
C HIS A 171 -11.97 -11.83 -2.47
N LYS A 172 -12.09 -12.67 -1.45
CA LYS A 172 -13.33 -13.41 -1.17
C LYS A 172 -14.22 -12.74 -0.14
N ILE A 173 -13.64 -11.99 0.77
CA ILE A 173 -14.37 -11.39 1.90
C ILE A 173 -14.59 -9.88 1.70
N MET A 174 -13.54 -9.15 1.31
CA MET A 174 -13.61 -7.70 1.22
C MET A 174 -14.69 -7.14 0.27
N PRO A 175 -15.07 -7.79 -0.86
CA PRO A 175 -16.15 -7.28 -1.70
C PRO A 175 -17.48 -7.08 -0.97
N GLU A 176 -17.80 -7.95 0.00
CA GLU A 176 -19.01 -7.81 0.83
C GLU A 176 -18.86 -6.64 1.81
N TYR A 177 -17.77 -6.60 2.56
CA TYR A 177 -17.53 -5.59 3.58
C TYR A 177 -17.31 -4.17 3.03
N LEU A 178 -16.72 -4.02 1.85
CA LEU A 178 -16.57 -2.71 1.19
C LEU A 178 -17.91 -2.07 0.79
N ASN A 179 -18.97 -2.85 0.68
CA ASN A 179 -20.33 -2.38 0.40
C ASN A 179 -21.19 -2.26 1.67
N ASP A 180 -20.73 -2.77 2.81
CA ASP A 180 -21.37 -2.59 4.11
C ASP A 180 -20.99 -1.21 4.69
N ARG A 181 -21.95 -0.28 4.66
CA ARG A 181 -21.75 1.09 5.14
C ARG A 181 -21.48 1.18 6.64
N ASP A 182 -22.11 0.32 7.42
CA ASP A 182 -21.96 0.32 8.89
C ASP A 182 -20.57 -0.14 9.30
N PHE A 183 -19.92 -0.97 8.48
CA PHE A 183 -18.53 -1.38 8.65
C PHE A 183 -17.55 -0.38 8.05
N ILE A 184 -17.67 -0.08 6.75
CA ILE A 184 -16.61 0.61 6.00
C ILE A 184 -16.44 2.08 6.36
N GLU A 185 -17.51 2.77 6.75
CA GLU A 185 -17.46 4.20 7.05
C GLU A 185 -16.61 4.52 8.30
N PRO A 186 -16.79 3.85 9.46
CA PRO A 186 -15.90 4.03 10.60
C PRO A 186 -14.46 3.59 10.30
N GLU A 187 -14.26 2.46 9.60
CA GLU A 187 -12.93 1.96 9.26
C GLU A 187 -12.14 2.95 8.38
N PHE A 188 -12.78 3.50 7.35
CA PHE A 188 -12.12 4.48 6.49
C PHE A 188 -11.81 5.80 7.23
N LYS A 189 -12.69 6.21 8.13
CA LYS A 189 -12.47 7.38 8.99
C LYS A 189 -11.27 7.17 9.92
N ASP A 190 -11.15 6.00 10.52
CA ASP A 190 -10.05 5.70 11.42
C ASP A 190 -8.74 5.49 10.66
N TYR A 191 -8.79 4.91 9.47
CA TYR A 191 -7.66 4.88 8.55
C TYR A 191 -7.16 6.28 8.19
N MET A 192 -8.06 7.20 7.79
CA MET A 192 -7.68 8.60 7.52
C MET A 192 -7.04 9.26 8.76
N LYS A 193 -7.56 9.04 9.96
CA LYS A 193 -6.98 9.56 11.20
C LYS A 193 -5.59 8.98 11.46
N LEU A 194 -5.42 7.67 11.27
CA LEU A 194 -4.12 7.01 11.42
C LEU A 194 -3.10 7.65 10.49
N MET A 195 -3.40 7.78 9.21
CA MET A 195 -2.50 8.37 8.22
C MET A 195 -2.19 9.83 8.55
N ASN A 196 -3.19 10.64 8.84
CA ASN A 196 -3.00 12.05 9.21
C ASN A 196 -2.18 12.22 10.51
N SER A 197 -2.34 11.33 11.50
CA SER A 197 -1.55 11.36 12.74
C SER A 197 -0.05 11.13 12.52
N ARG A 198 0.31 10.51 11.39
CA ARG A 198 1.70 10.29 10.94
C ARG A 198 2.18 11.35 9.96
N GLY A 199 1.39 12.41 9.73
CA GLY A 199 1.70 13.48 8.77
C GLY A 199 1.47 13.08 7.30
N VAL A 200 0.86 11.92 7.03
CA VAL A 200 0.50 11.50 5.68
C VAL A 200 -0.78 12.19 5.25
N THR A 201 -0.73 12.89 4.12
CA THR A 201 -1.86 13.64 3.56
C THR A 201 -2.33 13.09 2.20
N THR A 202 -1.55 12.20 1.63
CA THR A 202 -1.86 11.56 0.34
C THR A 202 -1.43 10.11 0.39
N VAL A 203 -2.28 9.21 -0.09
CA VAL A 203 -1.96 7.80 -0.27
C VAL A 203 -2.15 7.39 -1.72
N LYS A 204 -1.38 6.41 -2.16
CA LYS A 204 -1.66 5.66 -3.37
C LYS A 204 -2.11 4.26 -2.96
N GLU A 205 -3.41 4.05 -3.08
CA GLU A 205 -4.07 2.80 -2.74
C GLU A 205 -3.90 1.78 -3.87
N MET A 206 -3.51 0.59 -3.50
CA MET A 206 -3.35 -0.54 -4.41
C MET A 206 -4.59 -1.43 -4.30
N GLY A 207 -5.28 -1.69 -5.39
CA GLY A 207 -6.33 -2.71 -5.41
C GLY A 207 -7.75 -2.25 -5.09
N PHE A 208 -8.16 -1.08 -5.55
CA PHE A 208 -9.58 -0.77 -5.68
C PHE A 208 -10.07 -1.17 -7.06
N ASP A 209 -10.33 -2.44 -7.23
CA ASP A 209 -10.84 -2.99 -8.49
C ASP A 209 -12.35 -2.79 -8.64
N ASP A 210 -12.85 -2.86 -9.87
CA ASP A 210 -14.27 -2.58 -10.19
C ASP A 210 -15.24 -3.58 -9.53
N PHE A 211 -14.80 -4.77 -9.20
CA PHE A 211 -15.63 -5.76 -8.52
C PHE A 211 -15.82 -5.50 -7.02
N TYR A 212 -15.08 -4.59 -6.40
CA TYR A 212 -15.31 -4.21 -5.00
C TYR A 212 -16.44 -3.18 -4.82
N GLY A 213 -16.71 -2.34 -5.83
CA GLY A 213 -17.76 -1.33 -5.75
C GLY A 213 -17.47 -0.15 -4.81
N PHE A 214 -16.26 -0.05 -4.28
CA PHE A 214 -15.86 0.97 -3.30
C PHE A 214 -15.75 2.38 -3.90
N ASP A 215 -15.63 2.49 -5.20
CA ASP A 215 -15.54 3.76 -5.94
C ASP A 215 -16.75 4.69 -5.69
N SER A 216 -17.94 4.15 -5.47
CA SER A 216 -19.13 4.95 -5.17
C SER A 216 -19.10 5.58 -3.79
N PHE A 217 -18.52 4.87 -2.80
CA PHE A 217 -18.27 5.41 -1.47
C PHE A 217 -17.26 6.56 -1.50
N LEU A 218 -16.13 6.39 -2.18
CA LEU A 218 -15.12 7.45 -2.32
C LEU A 218 -15.69 8.69 -3.01
N LYS A 219 -16.51 8.50 -4.06
CA LYS A 219 -17.13 9.61 -4.77
C LYS A 219 -18.09 10.40 -3.89
N GLU A 220 -18.91 9.72 -3.11
CA GLU A 220 -19.81 10.36 -2.13
C GLU A 220 -19.04 11.16 -1.09
N LYS A 221 -17.96 10.58 -0.52
CA LYS A 221 -17.13 11.27 0.49
C LYS A 221 -16.42 12.50 -0.07
N GLU A 222 -15.94 12.44 -1.32
CA GLU A 222 -15.35 13.59 -1.99
C GLU A 222 -16.38 14.70 -2.21
N GLU A 223 -17.59 14.38 -2.70
CA GLU A 223 -18.66 15.35 -2.95
C GLU A 223 -19.14 16.02 -1.67
N LYS A 224 -19.20 15.28 -0.56
CA LYS A 224 -19.54 15.81 0.77
C LYS A 224 -18.41 16.56 1.46
N LYS A 225 -17.20 16.58 0.88
CA LYS A 225 -15.98 17.17 1.47
C LYS A 225 -15.62 16.56 2.83
N GLU A 226 -15.79 15.25 2.97
CA GLU A 226 -15.52 14.49 4.19
C GLU A 226 -14.14 13.80 4.17
N LEU A 227 -13.34 14.03 3.14
CA LEU A 227 -11.99 13.45 3.01
C LEU A 227 -10.95 14.41 3.60
N SER A 228 -10.13 13.90 4.51
CA SER A 228 -8.91 14.55 5.01
C SER A 228 -7.63 13.96 4.42
N LEU A 229 -7.75 12.94 3.59
CA LEU A 229 -6.67 12.20 2.94
C LEU A 229 -6.94 12.14 1.44
N ARG A 230 -5.97 12.55 0.62
CA ARG A 230 -6.05 12.34 -0.83
C ARG A 230 -5.79 10.88 -1.14
N THR A 231 -6.70 10.26 -1.87
CA THR A 231 -6.65 8.84 -2.21
C THR A 231 -6.48 8.67 -3.72
N PHE A 232 -5.28 8.33 -4.14
CA PHE A 232 -4.95 8.00 -5.52
C PHE A 232 -4.93 6.48 -5.63
N PHE A 233 -5.92 5.88 -6.28
CA PHE A 233 -6.08 4.44 -6.30
C PHE A 233 -5.69 3.82 -7.64
N MET A 234 -5.23 2.58 -7.59
CA MET A 234 -4.87 1.75 -8.73
C MET A 234 -5.81 0.55 -8.84
N SER A 235 -5.88 -0.06 -10.01
CA SER A 235 -6.46 -1.38 -10.21
C SER A 235 -5.35 -2.44 -10.16
N GLN A 236 -5.56 -3.48 -9.37
CA GLN A 236 -4.67 -4.64 -9.25
C GLN A 236 -5.47 -5.92 -9.53
N PRO A 237 -5.76 -6.22 -10.80
CA PRO A 237 -6.53 -7.41 -11.16
C PRO A 237 -5.75 -8.67 -10.81
N VAL A 238 -6.42 -9.64 -10.19
CA VAL A 238 -5.86 -10.94 -9.83
C VAL A 238 -6.51 -12.03 -10.67
N GLY A 239 -5.68 -12.81 -11.36
CA GLY A 239 -6.16 -13.90 -12.22
C GLY A 239 -6.72 -13.48 -13.58
N GLU A 240 -6.92 -12.19 -13.81
CA GLU A 240 -7.42 -11.61 -15.05
C GLU A 240 -6.47 -10.55 -15.61
N GLY A 241 -6.68 -10.13 -16.87
CA GLY A 241 -5.95 -9.02 -17.46
C GLY A 241 -6.48 -7.66 -17.00
N ILE A 242 -5.75 -6.58 -17.29
CA ILE A 242 -6.19 -5.23 -16.97
C ILE A 242 -7.46 -4.84 -17.76
N ASN A 243 -8.35 -4.12 -17.09
CA ASN A 243 -9.59 -3.59 -17.71
C ASN A 243 -9.40 -2.10 -18.04
N ILE A 244 -9.05 -1.80 -19.30
CA ILE A 244 -8.84 -0.42 -19.77
C ILE A 244 -10.12 0.41 -19.71
N GLU A 245 -11.27 -0.18 -19.99
CA GLU A 245 -12.56 0.55 -19.94
C GLU A 245 -12.92 0.92 -18.49
N HIS A 246 -12.59 0.08 -17.51
CA HIS A 246 -12.69 0.45 -16.11
C HIS A 246 -11.80 1.67 -15.81
N GLY A 247 -10.52 1.65 -16.19
CA GLY A 247 -9.63 2.78 -15.97
C GLY A 247 -10.12 4.08 -16.61
N LYS A 248 -10.66 4.01 -17.82
CA LYS A 248 -11.27 5.19 -18.48
C LYS A 248 -12.47 5.73 -17.70
N ARG A 249 -13.38 4.85 -17.25
CA ARG A 249 -14.53 5.24 -16.41
C ARG A 249 -14.09 5.87 -15.10
N MET A 250 -13.09 5.29 -14.42
CA MET A 250 -12.58 5.84 -13.15
C MET A 250 -11.89 7.19 -13.35
N ARG A 251 -11.08 7.34 -14.39
CA ARG A 251 -10.46 8.62 -14.75
C ARG A 251 -11.48 9.72 -15.07
N GLU A 252 -12.58 9.36 -15.71
CA GLU A 252 -13.69 10.28 -15.99
C GLU A 252 -14.52 10.59 -14.73
N LYS A 253 -14.79 9.59 -13.88
CA LYS A 253 -15.56 9.73 -12.64
C LYS A 253 -14.86 10.62 -11.62
N PHE A 254 -13.53 10.52 -11.49
CA PHE A 254 -12.74 11.19 -10.47
C PHE A 254 -11.89 12.31 -11.05
N GLN A 255 -12.47 13.52 -11.11
CA GLN A 255 -11.85 14.77 -11.58
C GLN A 255 -11.62 15.78 -10.44
N GLY A 256 -11.98 15.41 -9.20
CA GLY A 256 -11.87 16.25 -8.02
C GLY A 256 -10.43 16.40 -7.49
N ASP A 257 -10.30 16.99 -6.30
CA ASP A 257 -9.00 17.30 -5.68
C ASP A 257 -8.48 16.16 -4.79
N PHE A 258 -9.38 15.26 -4.32
CA PHE A 258 -9.03 14.26 -3.33
C PHE A 258 -8.93 12.84 -3.87
N VAL A 259 -9.75 12.49 -4.87
CA VAL A 259 -9.74 11.12 -5.40
C VAL A 259 -9.33 11.10 -6.87
N ARG A 260 -8.39 10.24 -7.22
CA ARG A 260 -7.89 10.05 -8.60
C ARG A 260 -7.64 8.59 -8.90
N PHE A 261 -7.95 8.18 -10.13
CA PHE A 261 -7.46 6.90 -10.65
C PHE A 261 -6.01 7.05 -11.13
N SER A 262 -5.10 6.24 -10.58
CA SER A 262 -3.65 6.36 -10.79
C SER A 262 -3.08 5.32 -11.76
N GLY A 263 -3.89 4.42 -12.30
CA GLY A 263 -3.46 3.40 -13.25
C GLY A 263 -3.53 1.97 -12.71
N TYR A 264 -2.59 1.13 -13.14
CA TYR A 264 -2.61 -0.30 -12.87
C TYR A 264 -1.38 -0.75 -12.10
N ASN A 265 -1.55 -1.81 -11.32
CA ASN A 265 -0.50 -2.44 -10.53
C ASN A 265 -0.51 -3.96 -10.74
N ARG A 266 0.65 -4.61 -10.69
CA ARG A 266 0.77 -6.07 -10.78
C ARG A 266 2.09 -6.57 -10.16
N MET A 267 2.01 -7.75 -9.54
CA MET A 267 3.19 -8.53 -9.17
C MET A 267 3.83 -9.14 -10.42
N THR A 268 5.16 -9.13 -10.49
CA THR A 268 5.93 -9.91 -11.48
C THR A 268 6.41 -11.20 -10.87
N ASP A 269 7.30 -11.13 -9.92
CA ASP A 269 7.86 -12.23 -9.15
C ASP A 269 7.47 -12.11 -7.66
N GLY A 270 8.15 -12.79 -6.78
CA GLY A 270 7.96 -12.72 -5.33
C GLY A 270 9.26 -12.45 -4.60
N THR A 271 9.24 -12.59 -3.25
CA THR A 271 10.38 -12.23 -2.42
C THR A 271 11.61 -13.11 -2.69
N VAL A 272 12.78 -12.49 -2.59
CA VAL A 272 14.06 -13.19 -2.73
C VAL A 272 14.22 -14.25 -1.63
N ALA A 273 13.85 -13.90 -0.39
CA ALA A 273 13.92 -14.82 0.75
C ALA A 273 13.06 -16.09 0.59
N SER A 274 11.93 -16.01 -0.12
CA SER A 274 11.07 -17.19 -0.42
C SER A 274 11.48 -17.93 -1.70
N THR A 275 12.61 -17.59 -2.31
CA THR A 275 13.10 -18.11 -3.61
C THR A 275 12.18 -17.85 -4.80
N LYS A 276 11.18 -16.99 -4.63
CA LYS A 276 10.25 -16.58 -5.69
C LYS A 276 10.75 -15.37 -6.50
N GLY A 277 11.80 -14.68 -6.02
CA GLY A 277 12.47 -13.62 -6.76
C GLY A 277 13.18 -14.19 -8.00
N ASP A 278 12.98 -13.56 -9.15
CA ASP A 278 13.64 -13.96 -10.39
C ASP A 278 15.04 -13.33 -10.47
N LEU A 279 16.08 -14.14 -10.39
CA LEU A 279 17.47 -13.70 -10.32
C LEU A 279 18.21 -13.89 -11.65
N LEU A 280 19.14 -12.97 -11.96
CA LEU A 280 20.07 -13.09 -13.10
C LEU A 280 21.06 -14.26 -12.89
N GLU A 281 21.62 -14.37 -11.70
CA GLU A 281 22.46 -15.49 -11.28
C GLU A 281 21.68 -16.37 -10.31
N PRO A 282 21.94 -17.70 -10.25
CA PRO A 282 21.17 -18.59 -9.37
C PRO A 282 21.22 -18.21 -7.89
N TYR A 283 20.27 -18.67 -7.13
CA TYR A 283 20.30 -18.67 -5.67
C TYR A 283 21.53 -19.40 -5.16
N GLU A 284 22.09 -18.95 -4.03
CA GLU A 284 23.34 -19.48 -3.48
C GLU A 284 23.26 -21.00 -3.27
N GLY A 285 24.30 -21.72 -3.72
CA GLY A 285 24.38 -23.18 -3.63
C GLY A 285 23.39 -23.95 -4.50
N THR A 286 22.70 -23.32 -5.45
CA THR A 286 21.70 -23.94 -6.33
C THR A 286 21.96 -23.63 -7.80
N ASN A 287 21.14 -24.23 -8.69
CA ASN A 287 21.05 -23.85 -10.11
C ASN A 287 19.72 -23.16 -10.43
N MET A 288 18.97 -22.75 -9.41
CA MET A 288 17.64 -22.19 -9.53
C MET A 288 17.70 -20.67 -9.57
N HIS A 289 17.01 -20.05 -10.52
CA HIS A 289 16.89 -18.60 -10.66
C HIS A 289 15.58 -18.07 -10.07
N CYS A 290 14.52 -18.87 -10.08
CA CYS A 290 13.19 -18.54 -9.56
C CYS A 290 12.42 -19.83 -9.30
N SER A 291 11.66 -19.91 -8.19
CA SER A 291 10.83 -21.10 -7.89
C SER A 291 9.43 -21.02 -8.50
N ILE A 292 9.04 -19.88 -9.07
CA ILE A 292 7.78 -19.69 -9.78
C ILE A 292 8.00 -19.35 -11.25
N GLN A 293 6.97 -19.56 -12.07
CA GLN A 293 6.98 -19.14 -13.46
C GLN A 293 6.35 -17.75 -13.59
N VAL A 294 7.08 -16.81 -14.20
CA VAL A 294 6.60 -15.45 -14.48
C VAL A 294 6.27 -15.27 -15.96
N ASP A 295 5.06 -14.84 -16.28
CA ASP A 295 4.62 -14.59 -17.67
C ASP A 295 4.98 -13.17 -18.11
N TYR A 296 6.25 -12.91 -18.38
CA TYR A 296 6.72 -11.61 -18.88
C TYR A 296 6.10 -11.18 -20.21
N PRO A 297 5.82 -12.06 -21.19
CA PRO A 297 5.10 -11.66 -22.39
C PRO A 297 3.71 -11.11 -22.14
N MET A 298 2.96 -11.67 -21.19
CA MET A 298 1.66 -11.16 -20.77
C MET A 298 1.80 -9.80 -20.08
N ILE A 299 2.76 -9.67 -19.14
CA ILE A 299 3.03 -8.42 -18.43
C ILE A 299 3.42 -7.31 -19.42
N GLU A 300 4.30 -7.58 -20.37
CA GLU A 300 4.69 -6.62 -21.41
C GLU A 300 3.47 -6.14 -22.21
N LYS A 301 2.60 -7.04 -22.62
CA LYS A 301 1.38 -6.71 -23.37
C LYS A 301 0.45 -5.80 -22.56
N GLU A 302 0.27 -6.06 -21.28
CA GLU A 302 -0.57 -5.24 -20.41
C GLU A 302 0.02 -3.85 -20.19
N VAL A 303 1.33 -3.77 -19.94
CA VAL A 303 2.04 -2.49 -19.77
C VAL A 303 1.91 -1.64 -21.03
N GLN A 304 2.11 -2.22 -22.21
CA GLN A 304 1.97 -1.49 -23.47
C GLN A 304 0.53 -1.03 -23.70
N LEU A 305 -0.45 -1.88 -23.41
CA LEU A 305 -1.87 -1.52 -23.52
C LEU A 305 -2.25 -0.37 -22.59
N ALA A 306 -1.75 -0.36 -21.35
CA ALA A 306 -1.95 0.74 -20.40
C ALA A 306 -1.26 2.02 -20.89
N ASP A 307 -0.01 1.92 -21.34
CA ASP A 307 0.79 3.04 -21.82
C ASP A 307 0.17 3.71 -23.06
N GLU A 308 -0.30 2.93 -24.04
CA GLU A 308 -1.01 3.42 -25.24
C GLU A 308 -2.28 4.19 -24.90
N ASN A 309 -2.93 3.84 -23.78
CA ASN A 309 -4.15 4.53 -23.28
C ASN A 309 -3.85 5.65 -22.27
N GLY A 310 -2.58 6.00 -22.07
CA GLY A 310 -2.16 7.08 -21.20
C GLY A 310 -2.30 6.78 -19.71
N PHE A 311 -2.17 5.50 -19.34
CA PHE A 311 -2.19 5.05 -17.95
C PHE A 311 -0.78 4.69 -17.46
N ARG A 312 -0.52 5.04 -16.20
CA ARG A 312 0.63 4.55 -15.45
C ARG A 312 0.48 3.05 -15.17
N TYR A 313 1.61 2.36 -15.12
CA TYR A 313 1.71 1.00 -14.60
C TYR A 313 2.79 0.93 -13.53
N SER A 314 2.47 0.37 -12.36
CA SER A 314 3.45 0.04 -11.32
C SER A 314 3.63 -1.48 -11.31
N LEU A 315 4.87 -1.95 -11.43
CA LEU A 315 5.21 -3.36 -11.37
C LEU A 315 6.00 -3.66 -10.11
N HIS A 316 5.56 -4.65 -9.33
CA HIS A 316 6.41 -5.21 -8.30
C HIS A 316 7.50 -6.04 -8.97
N ALA A 317 8.76 -5.80 -8.65
CA ALA A 317 9.88 -6.60 -9.13
C ALA A 317 10.92 -6.72 -8.02
N GLN A 318 11.11 -7.92 -7.51
CA GLN A 318 11.92 -8.15 -6.31
C GLN A 318 13.31 -8.68 -6.63
N GLY A 319 13.44 -9.70 -7.48
CA GLY A 319 14.72 -10.20 -7.94
C GLY A 319 15.34 -9.33 -9.03
N ASP A 320 16.67 -9.32 -9.15
CA ASP A 320 17.39 -8.52 -10.15
C ASP A 320 17.11 -8.98 -11.59
N GLY A 321 16.73 -10.22 -11.82
CA GLY A 321 16.26 -10.72 -13.10
C GLY A 321 14.89 -10.14 -13.49
N ALA A 322 13.97 -10.03 -12.52
CA ALA A 322 12.69 -9.35 -12.72
C ALA A 322 12.88 -7.87 -12.99
N VAL A 323 13.71 -7.19 -12.18
CA VAL A 323 14.06 -5.76 -12.38
C VAL A 323 14.65 -5.52 -13.77
N HIS A 324 15.55 -6.40 -14.23
CA HIS A 324 16.14 -6.34 -15.58
C HIS A 324 15.08 -6.44 -16.69
N LYS A 325 14.17 -7.40 -16.57
CA LYS A 325 13.10 -7.61 -17.57
C LYS A 325 12.11 -6.47 -17.56
N VAL A 326 11.72 -5.97 -16.38
CA VAL A 326 10.83 -4.80 -16.23
C VAL A 326 11.47 -3.54 -16.83
N ALA A 327 12.76 -3.30 -16.62
CA ALA A 327 13.49 -2.21 -17.27
C ALA A 327 13.41 -2.30 -18.80
N GLY A 328 13.51 -3.52 -19.36
CA GLY A 328 13.34 -3.79 -20.78
C GLY A 328 11.92 -3.54 -21.30
N ILE A 329 10.91 -3.89 -20.51
CA ILE A 329 9.49 -3.64 -20.83
C ILE A 329 9.21 -2.13 -20.86
N PHE A 330 9.59 -1.38 -19.83
CA PHE A 330 9.37 0.06 -19.77
C PHE A 330 10.16 0.83 -20.85
N ASP A 331 11.32 0.31 -21.25
CA ASP A 331 12.09 0.93 -22.35
C ASP A 331 11.34 0.95 -23.69
N LYS A 332 10.34 0.09 -23.88
CA LYS A 332 9.50 0.04 -25.08
C LYS A 332 8.30 0.99 -25.02
N CYS A 333 8.00 1.58 -23.85
CA CYS A 333 6.88 2.50 -23.64
C CYS A 333 7.12 3.88 -24.25
N GLN A 334 6.07 4.69 -24.33
CA GLN A 334 6.10 6.02 -24.92
C GLN A 334 7.03 6.96 -24.14
N LYS A 335 7.89 7.68 -24.87
CA LYS A 335 8.83 8.64 -24.29
C LYS A 335 8.69 10.00 -24.94
N LYS A 336 8.90 11.03 -24.10
CA LYS A 336 9.11 12.40 -24.54
C LYS A 336 10.43 12.90 -23.96
N ASP A 337 11.30 13.46 -24.79
CA ASP A 337 12.63 13.92 -24.39
C ASP A 337 13.45 12.84 -23.64
N GLY A 338 13.31 11.58 -24.08
CA GLY A 338 13.98 10.41 -23.49
C GLY A 338 13.35 9.87 -22.20
N LYS A 339 12.33 10.50 -21.64
CA LYS A 339 11.65 10.09 -20.40
C LYS A 339 10.26 9.54 -20.66
N LEU A 340 9.86 8.56 -19.86
CA LEU A 340 8.54 7.92 -19.91
C LEU A 340 7.42 8.96 -19.72
N VAL A 341 6.46 8.98 -20.64
CA VAL A 341 5.32 9.92 -20.61
C VAL A 341 4.41 9.60 -19.43
N ASN A 342 4.10 8.31 -19.21
CA ASN A 342 3.11 7.85 -18.24
C ASN A 342 3.70 7.54 -16.85
N ARG A 343 4.97 7.90 -16.59
CA ARG A 343 5.63 7.77 -15.28
C ARG A 343 5.50 6.40 -14.66
N HIS A 344 5.75 5.34 -15.43
CA HIS A 344 5.75 3.97 -14.92
C HIS A 344 6.68 3.82 -13.71
N ALA A 345 6.34 2.90 -12.83
CA ALA A 345 7.07 2.70 -11.58
C ALA A 345 7.43 1.23 -11.37
N VAL A 346 8.49 1.02 -10.61
CA VAL A 346 8.83 -0.28 -10.05
C VAL A 346 8.74 -0.20 -8.54
N THR A 347 8.05 -1.16 -7.96
CA THR A 347 7.86 -1.29 -6.52
C THR A 347 8.76 -2.41 -5.99
N ASP A 348 9.10 -2.38 -4.71
CA ASP A 348 10.00 -3.29 -4.00
C ASP A 348 11.47 -3.10 -4.40
N MET A 349 11.92 -3.71 -5.49
CA MET A 349 13.32 -3.75 -5.88
C MET A 349 14.23 -4.28 -4.75
N GLU A 350 13.80 -5.40 -4.16
CA GLU A 350 14.49 -6.04 -3.04
C GLU A 350 15.96 -6.33 -3.37
N PHE A 351 16.19 -6.85 -4.59
CA PHE A 351 17.53 -7.07 -5.12
C PHE A 351 17.64 -6.49 -6.53
N SER A 352 18.64 -5.66 -6.80
CA SER A 352 18.73 -4.92 -8.06
C SER A 352 20.15 -4.64 -8.51
N ASN A 353 20.39 -4.84 -9.82
CA ASN A 353 21.68 -4.61 -10.47
C ASN A 353 21.89 -3.11 -10.76
N PRO A 354 23.07 -2.52 -10.47
CA PRO A 354 23.34 -1.11 -10.73
C PRO A 354 23.18 -0.67 -12.19
N ALA A 355 23.44 -1.57 -13.16
CA ALA A 355 23.28 -1.23 -14.58
C ALA A 355 21.80 -1.03 -14.95
N ASP A 356 20.89 -1.83 -14.38
CA ASP A 356 19.46 -1.69 -14.61
C ASP A 356 18.89 -0.47 -13.88
N LEU A 357 19.37 -0.18 -12.67
CA LEU A 357 19.00 1.04 -11.95
C LEU A 357 19.39 2.31 -12.75
N LYS A 358 20.57 2.32 -13.35
CA LYS A 358 21.00 3.40 -14.24
C LYS A 358 20.09 3.53 -15.47
N LYS A 359 19.80 2.42 -16.15
CA LYS A 359 18.87 2.41 -17.29
C LYS A 359 17.49 2.93 -16.91
N MET A 360 16.94 2.50 -15.77
CA MET A 360 15.65 2.98 -15.25
C MET A 360 15.67 4.48 -14.96
N GLY A 361 16.74 4.99 -14.36
CA GLY A 361 16.91 6.42 -14.13
C GLY A 361 17.02 7.23 -15.44
N GLU A 362 17.73 6.72 -16.44
CA GLU A 362 17.86 7.35 -17.76
C GLU A 362 16.52 7.52 -18.47
N ILE A 363 15.63 6.54 -18.38
CA ILE A 363 14.28 6.61 -18.97
C ILE A 363 13.22 7.22 -18.06
N GLY A 364 13.54 7.52 -16.79
CA GLY A 364 12.66 8.20 -15.84
C GLY A 364 11.64 7.29 -15.16
N VAL A 365 12.00 6.04 -14.88
CA VAL A 365 11.23 5.14 -14.01
C VAL A 365 11.24 5.66 -12.57
N THR A 366 10.10 5.61 -11.90
CA THR A 366 9.99 5.91 -10.47
C THR A 366 10.20 4.64 -9.65
N GLY A 367 11.07 4.68 -8.63
CA GLY A 367 11.17 3.64 -7.61
C GLY A 367 10.19 3.92 -6.47
N GLU A 368 9.33 2.98 -6.15
CA GLU A 368 8.42 3.00 -5.01
C GLU A 368 8.97 2.03 -3.98
N ILE A 369 9.56 2.54 -2.90
CA ILE A 369 10.40 1.75 -2.01
C ILE A 369 10.01 1.89 -0.55
N TYR A 370 10.23 0.83 0.22
CA TYR A 370 9.95 0.78 1.65
C TYR A 370 11.20 1.19 2.44
N PHE A 371 11.21 2.41 2.99
CA PHE A 371 12.38 2.92 3.69
C PHE A 371 12.68 2.18 4.99
N GLN A 372 11.64 1.65 5.65
CA GLN A 372 11.73 0.98 6.95
C GLN A 372 12.03 -0.52 6.88
N ILE A 373 11.91 -1.16 5.71
CA ILE A 373 11.96 -2.63 5.57
C ILE A 373 13.18 -3.28 6.24
N MET A 374 14.34 -2.64 6.13
CA MET A 374 15.60 -3.15 6.72
C MET A 374 15.68 -2.99 8.25
N SER A 375 14.69 -2.36 8.89
CA SER A 375 14.64 -2.16 10.33
C SER A 375 13.53 -2.96 11.01
N LEU A 376 12.82 -3.81 10.27
CA LEU A 376 11.73 -4.64 10.81
C LEU A 376 12.28 -5.85 11.58
N ASP A 377 13.38 -6.43 11.10
CA ASP A 377 14.05 -7.56 11.73
C ASP A 377 15.44 -7.17 12.30
N PRO A 378 16.00 -7.95 13.22
CA PRO A 378 17.36 -7.76 13.70
C PRO A 378 18.37 -7.79 12.55
N ALA A 379 19.30 -6.84 12.53
CA ALA A 379 20.25 -6.66 11.42
C ALA A 379 21.09 -7.92 11.12
N ASP A 380 21.43 -8.68 12.14
CA ASP A 380 22.22 -9.93 11.97
C ASP A 380 21.40 -11.03 11.29
N ASP A 381 20.09 -11.11 11.58
CA ASP A 381 19.18 -12.08 10.94
C ASP A 381 18.97 -11.72 9.47
N VAL A 382 18.75 -10.43 9.18
CA VAL A 382 18.65 -9.94 7.79
C VAL A 382 19.91 -10.25 7.01
N LYS A 383 21.09 -9.94 7.59
CA LYS A 383 22.37 -10.21 6.95
C LYS A 383 22.58 -11.70 6.67
N LYS A 384 22.28 -12.55 7.65
CA LYS A 384 22.37 -14.00 7.51
C LYS A 384 21.45 -14.51 6.41
N SER A 385 20.19 -14.06 6.37
CA SER A 385 19.22 -14.42 5.32
C SER A 385 19.74 -14.03 3.92
N ILE A 386 20.31 -12.84 3.77
CA ILE A 386 20.89 -12.37 2.51
C ILE A 386 22.06 -13.27 2.07
N GLU A 387 23.00 -13.56 3.01
CA GLU A 387 24.18 -14.41 2.73
C GLU A 387 23.78 -15.82 2.31
N GLU A 388 22.79 -16.42 2.98
CA GLU A 388 22.28 -17.75 2.66
C GLU A 388 21.51 -17.80 1.34
N THR A 389 20.88 -16.71 0.93
CA THR A 389 19.97 -16.65 -0.23
C THR A 389 20.69 -16.27 -1.52
N ILE A 390 21.49 -15.21 -1.49
CA ILE A 390 22.16 -14.65 -2.67
C ILE A 390 23.68 -14.53 -2.53
N GLY A 391 24.24 -14.93 -1.43
CA GLY A 391 25.68 -14.88 -1.13
C GLY A 391 26.18 -13.48 -0.73
N THR A 392 27.29 -13.45 -0.01
CA THR A 392 27.86 -12.22 0.58
C THR A 392 28.20 -11.16 -0.48
N GLU A 393 28.80 -11.58 -1.62
CA GLU A 393 29.27 -10.63 -2.64
C GLU A 393 28.13 -9.89 -3.34
N ARG A 394 27.00 -10.56 -3.57
CA ARG A 394 25.81 -9.96 -4.18
C ARG A 394 24.95 -9.21 -3.17
N GLY A 395 25.02 -9.58 -1.89
CA GLY A 395 24.22 -9.00 -0.81
C GLY A 395 24.32 -7.48 -0.68
N LYS A 396 25.42 -6.87 -1.12
CA LYS A 396 25.59 -5.41 -1.17
C LYS A 396 24.58 -4.68 -2.07
N TYR A 397 23.90 -5.39 -2.94
CA TYR A 397 22.87 -4.84 -3.84
C TYR A 397 21.46 -5.10 -3.33
N PHE A 398 21.31 -5.70 -2.15
CA PHE A 398 20.03 -5.92 -1.50
C PHE A 398 19.50 -4.58 -0.96
N TRP A 399 18.25 -4.23 -1.30
CA TRP A 399 17.65 -2.91 -1.03
C TRP A 399 18.58 -1.74 -1.37
N ASN A 400 19.17 -1.75 -2.56
CA ASN A 400 20.20 -0.80 -3.00
C ASN A 400 19.66 0.61 -3.30
N ARG A 401 19.09 1.25 -2.28
CA ARG A 401 18.49 2.61 -2.38
C ARG A 401 19.48 3.66 -2.87
N ARG A 402 20.73 3.57 -2.40
CA ARG A 402 21.79 4.48 -2.84
C ARG A 402 22.08 4.30 -4.34
N GLY A 403 22.18 3.06 -4.82
CA GLY A 403 22.36 2.77 -6.24
C GLY A 403 21.19 3.25 -7.11
N MET A 404 19.97 3.23 -6.59
CA MET A 404 18.79 3.80 -7.27
C MET A 404 18.95 5.32 -7.48
N LEU A 405 19.33 6.06 -6.42
CA LEU A 405 19.57 7.51 -6.49
C LEU A 405 20.75 7.84 -7.41
N ASP A 406 21.87 7.13 -7.27
CA ASP A 406 23.06 7.33 -8.10
C ASP A 406 22.79 6.96 -9.57
N GLY A 407 21.86 6.04 -9.84
CA GLY A 407 21.33 5.73 -11.17
C GLY A 407 20.43 6.81 -11.76
N GLY A 408 20.04 7.81 -10.98
CA GLY A 408 19.19 8.92 -11.41
C GLY A 408 17.69 8.62 -11.34
N MET A 409 17.27 7.61 -10.61
CA MET A 409 15.86 7.32 -10.38
C MET A 409 15.22 8.35 -9.43
N THR A 410 13.96 8.66 -9.67
CA THR A 410 13.13 9.33 -8.67
C THR A 410 12.61 8.28 -7.69
N LEU A 411 12.84 8.49 -6.38
CA LEU A 411 12.34 7.58 -5.35
C LEU A 411 11.14 8.18 -4.62
N SER A 412 10.18 7.32 -4.31
CA SER A 412 9.00 7.64 -3.50
C SER A 412 8.91 6.67 -2.34
N GLY A 413 8.55 7.16 -1.16
CA GLY A 413 8.41 6.36 0.05
C GLY A 413 7.07 5.66 0.15
N ALA A 414 7.08 4.44 0.64
CA ALA A 414 5.91 3.60 0.86
C ALA A 414 5.99 2.88 2.21
N THR A 415 4.84 2.56 2.79
CA THR A 415 4.79 1.79 4.04
C THR A 415 4.37 0.34 3.82
N ASP A 416 3.72 0.04 2.70
CA ASP A 416 3.06 -1.24 2.48
C ASP A 416 2.05 -1.58 3.59
N LEU A 417 1.39 -0.54 4.12
CA LEU A 417 0.35 -0.70 5.15
C LEU A 417 -0.76 -1.63 4.62
N PRO A 418 -1.18 -2.67 5.35
CA PRO A 418 -1.01 -2.91 6.79
C PRO A 418 0.17 -3.82 7.16
N LEU A 419 1.00 -4.26 6.23
CA LEU A 419 2.05 -5.26 6.51
C LEU A 419 3.16 -4.70 7.41
N MET A 420 3.36 -3.37 7.41
CA MET A 420 4.44 -2.71 8.12
C MET A 420 3.95 -1.57 9.03
N ILE A 421 3.13 -1.90 10.03
CA ILE A 421 2.70 -0.95 11.08
C ILE A 421 3.50 -1.16 12.35
#